data_a8173f6e24e2e0cc8b56b3c452e3769f
#
_entry.id   a8173f6e24e2e0cc8b56b3c452e3769f
#
_cell.length_a   1.000
_cell.length_b   1.000
_cell.length_c   1.000
_cell.angle_alpha   90.00
_cell.angle_beta   90.00
_cell.angle_gamma   90.00
#
_symmetry.space_group_name_H-M   'P 1'
#
loop_
_entity.id
_entity.type
_entity.pdbx_description
1 polymer ?
#
loop_
_entity_poly.entity_id
_entity_poly.type
_entity_poly.pdbx_seq_one_letter_code
_entity_poly.pdbx_strand_id
1 'polypeptide(L)'
;MTQQEHSLTTLVNRSAGIDETSKAEDVLALLDTLEAFKTRLKEIDAAFKEQMIDWINANGDLVIGTKRYYVGSTKRTKPADNEALAIAAVTACEGDFAAFAEVLSANAFKPGACKHLLGDEWGQHFTVETVDDIKTGKPKKSVQMIDTKFLK
;
A
#
# COMPACT_ATOMS: atom_id res chain seq x y z
N MET A 1 -5.91 13.55 30.73
CA MET A 1 -5.11 12.42 30.21
C MET A 1 -3.74 12.95 29.84
N THR A 2 -2.74 12.54 30.57
CA THR A 2 -1.37 13.03 30.42
C THR A 2 -0.72 12.39 29.17
N GLN A 3 0.06 13.16 28.43
CA GLN A 3 0.77 12.72 27.20
C GLN A 3 1.68 11.48 27.38
N GLN A 4 1.92 11.05 28.61
CA GLN A 4 2.77 9.90 28.93
C GLN A 4 2.12 8.52 28.67
N GLU A 5 0.81 8.43 28.57
CA GLU A 5 0.11 7.13 28.42
C GLU A 5 0.17 6.53 27.01
N HIS A 6 0.68 7.29 26.03
CA HIS A 6 0.64 6.91 24.62
C HIS A 6 2.02 6.78 23.96
N SER A 7 3.08 6.55 24.74
CA SER A 7 4.37 6.24 24.12
C SER A 7 4.36 4.83 23.53
N LEU A 8 5.07 4.63 22.42
CA LEU A 8 5.20 3.31 21.79
C LEU A 8 5.72 2.26 22.78
N THR A 9 6.67 2.63 23.65
CA THR A 9 7.23 1.76 24.70
C THR A 9 6.15 1.32 25.70
N THR A 10 5.28 2.25 26.11
CA THR A 10 4.15 1.93 27.01
C THR A 10 3.19 0.96 26.36
N LEU A 11 2.86 1.14 25.08
CA LEU A 11 1.98 0.23 24.32
C LEU A 11 2.60 -1.16 24.18
N VAL A 12 3.89 -1.24 23.87
CA VAL A 12 4.62 -2.52 23.77
C VAL A 12 4.59 -3.25 25.11
N ASN A 13 4.90 -2.58 26.21
CA ASN A 13 4.90 -3.19 27.53
C ASN A 13 3.49 -3.65 27.96
N ARG A 14 2.46 -2.87 27.67
CA ARG A 14 1.07 -3.26 27.96
C ARG A 14 0.64 -4.47 27.13
N SER A 15 1.00 -4.52 25.84
CA SER A 15 0.66 -5.66 25.00
C SER A 15 1.36 -6.95 25.40
N ALA A 16 2.61 -6.85 25.87
CA ALA A 16 3.37 -8.00 26.39
C ALA A 16 2.81 -8.52 27.74
N GLY A 17 2.04 -7.71 28.47
CA GLY A 17 1.41 -8.10 29.73
C GLY A 17 0.02 -8.74 29.59
N ILE A 18 -0.50 -8.87 28.36
CA ILE A 18 -1.78 -9.53 28.10
C ILE A 18 -1.56 -11.05 28.02
N ASP A 19 -2.32 -11.80 28.81
CA ASP A 19 -2.34 -13.26 28.84
C ASP A 19 -3.76 -13.80 29.02
N GLU A 20 -3.90 -15.12 29.16
CA GLU A 20 -5.18 -15.81 29.34
C GLU A 20 -5.93 -15.39 30.64
N THR A 21 -5.23 -14.79 31.60
CA THR A 21 -5.82 -14.33 32.88
C THR A 21 -6.24 -12.85 32.83
N SER A 22 -5.93 -12.17 31.74
CA SER A 22 -6.24 -10.74 31.59
C SER A 22 -7.75 -10.51 31.49
N LYS A 23 -8.22 -9.44 32.14
CA LYS A 23 -9.63 -9.08 32.07
C LYS A 23 -10.01 -8.57 30.67
N ALA A 24 -11.19 -8.94 30.22
CA ALA A 24 -11.69 -8.51 28.89
C ALA A 24 -11.70 -6.97 28.73
N GLU A 25 -11.99 -6.24 29.80
CA GLU A 25 -11.98 -4.78 29.81
C GLU A 25 -10.59 -4.19 29.54
N ASP A 26 -9.53 -4.81 30.10
CA ASP A 26 -8.14 -4.37 29.88
C ASP A 26 -7.69 -4.66 28.44
N VAL A 27 -8.11 -5.80 27.89
CA VAL A 27 -7.85 -6.17 26.50
C VAL A 27 -8.54 -5.20 25.53
N LEU A 28 -9.82 -4.90 25.77
CA LEU A 28 -10.56 -3.93 24.95
C LEU A 28 -9.97 -2.52 25.02
N ALA A 29 -9.62 -2.04 26.21
CA ALA A 29 -8.99 -0.74 26.37
C ALA A 29 -7.63 -0.65 25.63
N LEU A 30 -6.88 -1.74 25.60
CA LEU A 30 -5.65 -1.81 24.81
C LEU A 30 -5.92 -1.81 23.31
N LEU A 31 -6.92 -2.55 22.85
CA LEU A 31 -7.30 -2.57 21.42
C LEU A 31 -7.72 -1.18 20.94
N ASP A 32 -8.56 -0.48 21.70
CA ASP A 32 -8.99 0.89 21.38
C ASP A 32 -7.79 1.85 21.31
N THR A 33 -6.85 1.71 22.26
CA THR A 33 -5.62 2.52 22.29
C THR A 33 -4.75 2.24 21.06
N LEU A 34 -4.60 0.97 20.66
CA LEU A 34 -3.83 0.59 19.49
C LEU A 34 -4.46 1.10 18.18
N GLU A 35 -5.79 1.05 18.06
CA GLU A 35 -6.48 1.60 16.88
C GLU A 35 -6.34 3.14 16.79
N ALA A 36 -6.45 3.84 17.92
CA ALA A 36 -6.20 5.29 17.96
C ALA A 36 -4.75 5.62 17.57
N PHE A 37 -3.79 4.82 18.03
CA PHE A 37 -2.38 4.99 17.68
C PHE A 37 -2.10 4.74 16.19
N LYS A 38 -2.68 3.69 15.62
CA LYS A 38 -2.60 3.41 14.17
C LYS A 38 -3.17 4.56 13.34
N THR A 39 -4.31 5.11 13.75
CA THR A 39 -4.92 6.26 13.08
C THR A 39 -3.99 7.46 13.09
N ARG A 40 -3.43 7.77 14.26
CA ARG A 40 -2.49 8.88 14.40
C ARG A 40 -1.21 8.70 13.58
N LEU A 41 -0.68 7.48 13.51
CA LEU A 41 0.47 7.17 12.65
C LEU A 41 0.16 7.39 11.17
N LYS A 42 -1.04 7.02 10.71
CA LYS A 42 -1.47 7.28 9.32
C LYS A 42 -1.55 8.77 9.01
N GLU A 43 -2.05 9.57 9.96
CA GLU A 43 -2.11 11.03 9.81
C GLU A 43 -0.71 11.65 9.71
N ILE A 44 0.20 11.23 10.60
CA ILE A 44 1.60 11.68 10.58
C ILE A 44 2.29 11.26 9.27
N ASP A 45 2.12 10.02 8.84
CA ASP A 45 2.68 9.52 7.58
C ASP A 45 2.16 10.32 6.36
N ALA A 46 0.86 10.62 6.33
CA ALA A 46 0.26 11.42 5.27
C ALA A 46 0.82 12.85 5.24
N ALA A 47 0.88 13.52 6.40
CA ALA A 47 1.43 14.87 6.51
C ALA A 47 2.92 14.91 6.14
N PHE A 48 3.69 13.91 6.58
CA PHE A 48 5.11 13.80 6.24
C PHE A 48 5.33 13.61 4.73
N LYS A 49 4.51 12.79 4.08
CA LYS A 49 4.57 12.58 2.63
C LYS A 49 4.27 13.86 1.84
N GLU A 50 3.32 14.66 2.29
CA GLU A 50 3.06 15.97 1.68
C GLU A 50 4.28 16.90 1.83
N GLN A 51 4.85 16.98 3.04
CA GLN A 51 6.06 17.78 3.28
C GLN A 51 7.25 17.29 2.45
N MET A 52 7.40 15.97 2.27
CA MET A 52 8.44 15.41 1.39
C MET A 52 8.25 15.83 -0.08
N ILE A 53 7.02 15.89 -0.57
CA ILE A 53 6.74 16.37 -1.93
C ILE A 53 7.23 17.81 -2.09
N ASP A 54 6.88 18.67 -1.14
CA ASP A 54 7.28 20.08 -1.18
C ASP A 54 8.82 20.23 -1.08
N TRP A 55 9.44 19.45 -0.20
CA TRP A 55 10.89 19.46 -0.03
C TRP A 55 11.62 19.01 -1.31
N ILE A 56 11.19 17.92 -1.95
CA ILE A 56 11.78 17.40 -3.19
C ILE A 56 11.57 18.40 -4.35
N ASN A 57 10.40 19.02 -4.44
CA ASN A 57 10.12 20.03 -5.45
C ASN A 57 11.05 21.25 -5.32
N ALA A 58 11.41 21.63 -4.09
CA ALA A 58 12.28 22.75 -3.81
C ALA A 58 13.79 22.43 -3.95
N ASN A 59 14.21 21.21 -3.60
CA ASN A 59 15.61 20.83 -3.45
C ASN A 59 16.09 19.79 -4.48
N GLY A 60 15.18 19.23 -5.27
CA GLY A 60 15.49 18.12 -6.19
C GLY A 60 15.38 16.75 -5.51
N ASP A 61 15.64 15.71 -6.29
CA ASP A 61 15.51 14.33 -5.83
C ASP A 61 16.44 14.02 -4.65
N LEU A 62 15.93 13.27 -3.68
CA LEU A 62 16.70 12.80 -2.54
C LEU A 62 17.37 11.47 -2.86
N VAL A 63 18.69 11.41 -2.80
CA VAL A 63 19.48 10.21 -3.05
C VAL A 63 20.14 9.74 -1.75
N ILE A 64 19.88 8.50 -1.34
CA ILE A 64 20.45 7.87 -0.15
C ILE A 64 20.98 6.49 -0.56
N GLY A 65 22.29 6.37 -0.67
CA GLY A 65 22.92 5.14 -1.19
C GLY A 65 22.47 4.84 -2.62
N THR A 66 21.87 3.68 -2.84
CA THR A 66 21.31 3.27 -4.14
C THR A 66 19.86 3.70 -4.34
N LYS A 67 19.22 4.29 -3.33
CA LYS A 67 17.81 4.69 -3.38
C LYS A 67 17.67 6.14 -3.78
N ARG A 68 16.84 6.37 -4.80
CA ARG A 68 16.46 7.69 -5.28
C ARG A 68 14.98 7.91 -5.03
N TYR A 69 14.65 8.96 -4.31
CA TYR A 69 13.28 9.40 -4.03
C TYR A 69 12.98 10.64 -4.87
N TYR A 70 11.88 10.59 -5.60
CA TYR A 70 11.45 11.66 -6.51
C TYR A 70 9.93 11.82 -6.45
N VAL A 71 9.43 12.96 -6.91
CA VAL A 71 8.01 13.23 -7.02
C VAL A 71 7.50 12.77 -8.37
N GLY A 72 6.62 11.80 -8.37
CA GLY A 72 5.97 11.28 -9.57
C GLY A 72 4.45 11.35 -9.50
N SER A 73 3.80 11.19 -10.64
CA SER A 73 2.33 11.05 -10.67
C SER A 73 1.93 9.67 -10.18
N THR A 74 0.91 9.63 -9.32
CA THR A 74 0.32 8.36 -8.87
C THR A 74 -0.33 7.67 -10.06
N LYS A 75 0.01 6.42 -10.27
CA LYS A 75 -0.55 5.60 -11.35
C LYS A 75 -1.41 4.48 -10.77
N ARG A 76 -2.46 4.14 -11.48
CA ARG A 76 -3.33 3.01 -11.18
C ARG A 76 -3.37 2.06 -12.36
N THR A 77 -3.13 0.79 -12.09
CA THR A 77 -3.28 -0.29 -13.06
C THR A 77 -4.69 -0.86 -12.92
N LYS A 78 -5.41 -0.96 -14.02
CA LYS A 78 -6.75 -1.55 -14.06
C LYS A 78 -6.87 -2.51 -15.24
N PRO A 79 -7.77 -3.51 -15.16
CA PRO A 79 -8.10 -4.32 -16.32
C PRO A 79 -8.61 -3.46 -17.48
N ALA A 80 -8.14 -3.75 -18.69
CA ALA A 80 -8.66 -3.11 -19.90
C ALA A 80 -10.07 -3.62 -20.20
N ASP A 81 -10.27 -4.94 -20.04
CA ASP A 81 -11.53 -5.64 -20.17
C ASP A 81 -11.56 -6.77 -19.14
N ASN A 82 -12.57 -6.74 -18.24
CA ASN A 82 -12.70 -7.72 -17.16
C ASN A 82 -13.05 -9.12 -17.66
N GLU A 83 -13.85 -9.23 -18.72
CA GLU A 83 -14.27 -10.51 -19.29
C GLU A 83 -13.10 -11.19 -20.01
N ALA A 84 -12.40 -10.44 -20.86
CA ALA A 84 -11.21 -10.93 -21.55
C ALA A 84 -10.12 -11.35 -20.56
N LEU A 85 -9.91 -10.58 -19.48
CA LEU A 85 -8.97 -10.92 -18.41
C LEU A 85 -9.39 -12.19 -17.66
N ALA A 86 -10.68 -12.36 -17.37
CA ALA A 86 -11.18 -13.57 -16.71
C ALA A 86 -10.93 -14.82 -17.57
N ILE A 87 -11.22 -14.74 -18.86
CA ILE A 87 -10.98 -15.83 -19.81
C ILE A 87 -9.48 -16.17 -19.86
N ALA A 88 -8.62 -15.17 -19.99
CA ALA A 88 -7.18 -15.37 -20.03
C ALA A 88 -6.65 -16.00 -18.72
N ALA A 89 -7.12 -15.53 -17.55
CA ALA A 89 -6.72 -16.07 -16.26
C ALA A 89 -7.17 -17.53 -16.06
N VAL A 90 -8.40 -17.86 -16.43
CA VAL A 90 -8.91 -19.24 -16.36
C VAL A 90 -8.11 -20.16 -17.30
N THR A 91 -7.82 -19.69 -18.49
CA THR A 91 -7.03 -20.45 -19.49
C THR A 91 -5.61 -20.70 -18.98
N ALA A 92 -4.96 -19.67 -18.43
CA ALA A 92 -3.60 -19.77 -17.91
C ALA A 92 -3.48 -20.67 -16.65
N CYS A 93 -4.55 -20.79 -15.87
CA CYS A 93 -4.59 -21.69 -14.71
C CYS A 93 -4.76 -23.16 -15.06
N GLU A 94 -5.13 -23.51 -16.28
CA GLU A 94 -5.30 -24.90 -16.75
C GLU A 94 -6.17 -25.78 -15.83
N GLY A 95 -7.17 -25.18 -15.18
CA GLY A 95 -8.06 -25.85 -14.23
C GLY A 95 -7.56 -25.87 -12.78
N ASP A 96 -6.43 -25.25 -12.47
CA ASP A 96 -5.97 -25.07 -11.09
C ASP A 96 -6.74 -23.92 -10.41
N PHE A 97 -7.78 -24.29 -9.66
CA PHE A 97 -8.58 -23.33 -8.91
C PHE A 97 -7.81 -22.60 -7.80
N ALA A 98 -6.76 -23.20 -7.25
CA ALA A 98 -5.94 -22.54 -6.23
C ALA A 98 -5.15 -21.39 -6.86
N ALA A 99 -4.50 -21.62 -8.03
CA ALA A 99 -3.81 -20.59 -8.78
C ALA A 99 -4.76 -19.48 -9.25
N PHE A 100 -5.98 -19.82 -9.67
CA PHE A 100 -6.99 -18.82 -10.03
C PHE A 100 -7.42 -17.96 -8.83
N ALA A 101 -7.60 -18.57 -7.65
CA ALA A 101 -7.97 -17.86 -6.42
C ALA A 101 -6.89 -16.86 -5.98
N GLU A 102 -5.61 -17.13 -6.25
CA GLU A 102 -4.51 -16.21 -5.90
C GLU A 102 -4.57 -14.89 -6.66
N VAL A 103 -5.06 -14.89 -7.90
CA VAL A 103 -5.17 -13.68 -8.73
C VAL A 103 -6.42 -12.86 -8.44
N LEU A 104 -7.37 -13.41 -7.68
CA LEU A 104 -8.59 -12.71 -7.29
C LEU A 104 -8.44 -11.96 -5.97
N SER A 105 -9.08 -10.81 -5.87
CA SER A 105 -9.47 -10.15 -4.63
C SER A 105 -11.00 -10.19 -4.52
N ALA A 106 -11.56 -9.72 -3.40
CA ALA A 106 -13.00 -9.80 -3.13
C ALA A 106 -13.90 -9.32 -4.29
N ASN A 107 -13.44 -8.31 -5.07
CA ASN A 107 -14.25 -7.71 -6.14
C ASN A 107 -13.47 -7.46 -7.45
N ALA A 108 -12.23 -7.90 -7.57
CA ALA A 108 -11.39 -7.60 -8.73
C ALA A 108 -10.18 -8.53 -8.87
N PHE A 109 -9.55 -8.49 -10.02
CA PHE A 109 -8.25 -9.12 -10.23
C PHE A 109 -7.12 -8.31 -9.63
N LYS A 110 -6.15 -9.00 -9.01
CA LYS A 110 -4.91 -8.40 -8.47
C LYS A 110 -3.89 -8.24 -9.61
N PRO A 111 -3.57 -7.01 -10.05
CA PRO A 111 -2.69 -6.82 -11.21
C PRO A 111 -1.31 -7.48 -11.07
N GLY A 112 -0.71 -7.41 -9.87
CA GLY A 112 0.59 -8.02 -9.61
C GLY A 112 0.58 -9.55 -9.69
N ALA A 113 -0.46 -10.20 -9.13
CA ALA A 113 -0.61 -11.65 -9.21
C ALA A 113 -0.92 -12.11 -10.65
N CYS A 114 -1.77 -11.36 -11.38
CA CYS A 114 -2.03 -11.62 -12.78
C CYS A 114 -0.76 -11.49 -13.64
N LYS A 115 0.18 -10.63 -13.30
CA LYS A 115 1.44 -10.51 -14.02
C LYS A 115 2.29 -11.79 -13.95
N HIS A 116 2.30 -12.44 -12.79
CA HIS A 116 2.99 -13.73 -12.65
C HIS A 116 2.29 -14.85 -13.41
N LEU A 117 0.96 -14.84 -13.44
CA LEU A 117 0.17 -15.87 -14.13
C LEU A 117 0.22 -15.72 -15.65
N LEU A 118 0.05 -14.49 -16.16
CA LEU A 118 -0.08 -14.22 -17.61
C LEU A 118 1.25 -13.92 -18.29
N GLY A 119 2.34 -13.67 -17.54
CA GLY A 119 3.65 -13.40 -18.11
C GLY A 119 3.62 -12.24 -19.11
N ASP A 120 4.11 -12.49 -20.32
CA ASP A 120 4.23 -11.46 -21.38
C ASP A 120 2.87 -10.95 -21.88
N GLU A 121 1.80 -11.74 -21.74
CA GLU A 121 0.45 -11.35 -22.18
C GLU A 121 -0.20 -10.32 -21.24
N TRP A 122 0.33 -10.13 -20.02
CA TRP A 122 -0.22 -9.21 -19.01
C TRP A 122 -0.49 -7.81 -19.57
N GLY A 123 0.42 -7.27 -20.38
CA GLY A 123 0.30 -5.94 -20.96
C GLY A 123 -0.89 -5.74 -21.89
N GLN A 124 -1.44 -6.82 -22.44
CA GLN A 124 -2.62 -6.79 -23.31
C GLN A 124 -3.92 -6.65 -22.50
N HIS A 125 -3.91 -7.09 -21.24
CA HIS A 125 -5.08 -7.15 -20.38
C HIS A 125 -5.17 -6.02 -19.35
N PHE A 126 -4.12 -5.20 -19.22
CA PHE A 126 -4.08 -4.11 -18.24
C PHE A 126 -3.70 -2.78 -18.89
N THR A 127 -4.36 -1.72 -18.42
CA THR A 127 -4.00 -0.34 -18.73
C THR A 127 -3.49 0.36 -17.48
N VAL A 128 -2.57 1.30 -17.69
CA VAL A 128 -2.04 2.16 -16.62
C VAL A 128 -2.52 3.58 -16.86
N GLU A 129 -3.26 4.10 -15.91
CA GLU A 129 -3.76 5.48 -15.96
C GLU A 129 -3.21 6.31 -14.81
N THR A 130 -3.07 7.61 -15.03
CA THR A 130 -2.74 8.56 -13.98
C THR A 130 -3.97 8.82 -13.13
N VAL A 131 -3.80 8.78 -11.81
CA VAL A 131 -4.86 9.10 -10.87
C VAL A 131 -4.88 10.61 -10.64
N ASP A 132 -6.04 11.23 -10.83
CA ASP A 132 -6.22 12.65 -10.55
C ASP A 132 -6.64 12.87 -9.10
N ASP A 133 -6.21 13.99 -8.55
CA ASP A 133 -6.66 14.46 -7.25
C ASP A 133 -8.11 14.98 -7.38
N ILE A 134 -9.01 14.43 -6.56
CA ILE A 134 -10.44 14.72 -6.61
C ILE A 134 -10.73 16.22 -6.35
N LYS A 135 -9.88 16.89 -5.54
CA LYS A 135 -10.09 18.30 -5.18
C LYS A 135 -9.61 19.27 -6.25
N THR A 136 -8.52 18.91 -6.94
CA THR A 136 -7.84 19.83 -7.86
C THR A 136 -8.04 19.46 -9.33
N GLY A 137 -8.48 18.24 -9.63
CA GLY A 137 -8.56 17.71 -11.00
C GLY A 137 -7.21 17.58 -11.70
N LYS A 138 -6.10 17.70 -10.97
CA LYS A 138 -4.74 17.57 -11.49
C LYS A 138 -4.16 16.22 -11.13
N PRO A 139 -3.14 15.72 -11.87
CA PRO A 139 -2.47 14.47 -11.54
C PRO A 139 -2.01 14.43 -10.08
N LYS A 140 -2.49 13.46 -9.32
CA LYS A 140 -2.10 13.26 -7.93
C LYS A 140 -0.62 12.95 -7.86
N LYS A 141 0.13 13.73 -7.08
CA LYS A 141 1.55 13.53 -6.86
C LYS A 141 1.81 12.63 -5.66
N SER A 142 2.88 11.87 -5.74
CA SER A 142 3.36 11.03 -4.63
C SER A 142 4.87 10.93 -4.66
N VAL A 143 5.47 10.73 -3.49
CA VAL A 143 6.88 10.37 -3.40
C VAL A 143 7.04 8.93 -3.87
N GLN A 144 7.91 8.73 -4.86
CA GLN A 144 8.25 7.42 -5.41
C GLN A 144 9.71 7.11 -5.11
N MET A 145 10.03 5.84 -4.98
CA MET A 145 11.39 5.37 -4.73
C MET A 145 11.82 4.40 -5.83
N ILE A 146 13.01 4.62 -6.34
CA ILE A 146 13.69 3.69 -7.25
C ILE A 146 14.99 3.25 -6.59
N ASP A 147 15.27 1.96 -6.63
CA ASP A 147 16.59 1.45 -6.26
C ASP A 147 17.43 1.30 -7.52
N THR A 148 18.42 2.17 -7.69
CA THR A 148 19.28 2.22 -8.88
C THR A 148 20.14 0.96 -9.05
N LYS A 149 20.26 0.12 -8.02
CA LYS A 149 20.93 -1.18 -8.08
C LYS A 149 20.28 -2.13 -9.09
N PHE A 150 18.99 -1.95 -9.37
CA PHE A 150 18.21 -2.78 -10.30
C PHE A 150 18.02 -2.14 -11.68
N LEU A 151 18.55 -0.93 -11.90
CA LEU A 151 18.57 -0.30 -13.21
C LEU A 151 19.83 -0.80 -13.95
N LYS A 152 19.70 -1.92 -14.64
CA LYS A 152 20.67 -2.38 -15.62
C LYS A 152 20.14 -2.17 -17.03
#